data_a77b30969f9d19e045700c8812f26901
#
_entry.id   a77b30969f9d19e045700c8812f26901
#
_cell.length_a   1.000
_cell.length_b   1.000
_cell.length_c   1.000
_cell.angle_alpha   90.00
_cell.angle_beta   90.00
_cell.angle_gamma   90.00
#
_symmetry.space_group_name_H-M   'P 1'
#
loop_
_entity.id
_entity.type
_entity.pdbx_description
1 polymer ?
#
loop_
_entity_poly.entity_id
_entity_poly.type
_entity_poly.pdbx_seq_one_letter_code
_entity_poly.pdbx_strand_id
1 'polypeptide(L)'
;MAPLKPAGASRLINKSHLHQLFVERLNADLHNAQLALQTAHEAATHEENVAENKYDTLGLEAGYLAHGQARRVAEIEQALLAFRALQLRDFDADKGIQLSALVLLESDSGQQRRLFLVPDGAGMKVPTEEGEVMSITPQSPMGQSLLGKAPGDFVRVNGQESEIVEAL
;
A
#
# COMPACT_ATOMS: atom_id res chain seq x y z
N MET A 1 -2.39 -22.61 40.24
CA MET A 1 -3.09 -22.61 38.95
C MET A 1 -3.19 -21.18 38.49
N ALA A 2 -2.40 -20.77 37.53
CA ALA A 2 -2.53 -19.44 36.96
C ALA A 2 -3.82 -19.37 36.14
N PRO A 3 -4.65 -18.31 36.28
CA PRO A 3 -5.81 -18.15 35.44
C PRO A 3 -5.36 -18.06 33.98
N LEU A 4 -5.92 -18.91 33.14
CA LEU A 4 -5.85 -18.77 31.69
C LEU A 4 -6.31 -17.33 31.37
N LYS A 5 -5.39 -16.50 30.87
CA LYS A 5 -5.79 -15.26 30.21
C LYS A 5 -6.84 -15.64 29.18
N PRO A 6 -8.03 -15.02 29.20
CA PRO A 6 -8.92 -15.17 28.06
C PRO A 6 -8.12 -14.73 26.85
N ALA A 7 -8.09 -15.55 25.82
CA ALA A 7 -7.61 -15.15 24.50
C ALA A 7 -8.30 -13.83 24.21
N GLY A 8 -7.53 -12.73 24.21
CA GLY A 8 -8.06 -11.42 23.96
C GLY A 8 -8.85 -11.50 22.68
N ALA A 9 -10.14 -11.18 22.74
CA ALA A 9 -10.92 -10.98 21.54
C ALA A 9 -10.11 -10.02 20.68
N SER A 10 -9.58 -10.52 19.56
CA SER A 10 -8.92 -9.69 18.56
C SER A 10 -9.91 -8.57 18.26
N ARG A 11 -9.55 -7.34 18.62
CA ARG A 11 -10.36 -6.19 18.24
C ARG A 11 -10.33 -6.17 16.73
N LEU A 12 -11.42 -6.61 16.12
CA LEU A 12 -11.52 -6.66 14.66
C LEU A 12 -11.24 -5.26 14.11
N ILE A 13 -10.20 -5.14 13.30
CA ILE A 13 -9.90 -3.89 12.60
C ILE A 13 -11.12 -3.52 11.77
N ASN A 14 -11.62 -2.31 11.96
CA ASN A 14 -12.70 -1.79 11.13
C ASN A 14 -12.16 -1.51 9.73
N LYS A 15 -12.58 -2.29 8.75
CA LYS A 15 -12.11 -2.15 7.36
C LYS A 15 -12.45 -0.79 6.74
N SER A 16 -13.60 -0.20 7.09
CA SER A 16 -13.93 1.14 6.62
C SER A 16 -12.95 2.19 7.15
N HIS A 17 -12.59 2.09 8.41
CA HIS A 17 -11.58 2.97 9.00
C HIS A 17 -10.19 2.73 8.40
N LEU A 18 -9.81 1.47 8.21
CA LEU A 18 -8.56 1.11 7.54
C LEU A 18 -8.50 1.67 6.12
N HIS A 19 -9.56 1.52 5.34
CA HIS A 19 -9.68 2.09 4.00
C HIS A 19 -9.48 3.61 4.01
N GLN A 20 -10.11 4.30 4.96
CA GLN A 20 -9.96 5.75 5.14
C GLN A 20 -8.50 6.13 5.44
N LEU A 21 -7.80 5.39 6.30
CA LEU A 21 -6.38 5.65 6.62
C LEU A 21 -5.50 5.57 5.36
N PHE A 22 -5.74 4.59 4.49
CA PHE A 22 -5.02 4.50 3.22
C PHE A 22 -5.35 5.66 2.26
N VAL A 23 -6.60 6.07 2.17
CA VAL A 23 -6.99 7.25 1.36
C VAL A 23 -6.35 8.53 1.90
N GLU A 24 -6.32 8.73 3.19
CA GLU A 24 -5.63 9.86 3.83
C GLU A 24 -4.13 9.84 3.55
N ARG A 25 -3.50 8.66 3.62
CA ARG A 25 -2.09 8.49 3.28
C ARG A 25 -1.82 8.85 1.82
N LEU A 26 -2.65 8.37 0.89
CA LEU A 26 -2.52 8.71 -0.53
C LEU A 26 -2.72 10.20 -0.81
N ASN A 27 -3.65 10.86 -0.13
CA ASN A 27 -3.83 12.30 -0.26
C ASN A 27 -2.62 13.09 0.24
N ALA A 28 -2.01 12.66 1.34
CA ALA A 28 -0.78 13.29 1.84
C ALA A 28 0.40 13.07 0.87
N ASP A 29 0.56 11.86 0.35
CA ASP A 29 1.59 11.53 -0.64
C ASP A 29 1.38 12.32 -1.94
N LEU A 30 0.14 12.50 -2.39
CA LEU A 30 -0.21 13.31 -3.56
C LEU A 30 0.19 14.78 -3.36
N HIS A 31 -0.16 15.35 -2.22
CA HIS A 31 0.21 16.73 -1.90
C HIS A 31 1.72 16.92 -1.93
N ASN A 32 2.48 16.03 -1.31
CA ASN A 32 3.94 16.08 -1.31
C ASN A 32 4.53 15.92 -2.71
N ALA A 33 3.98 15.01 -3.53
CA ALA A 33 4.42 14.82 -4.90
C ALA A 33 4.12 16.04 -5.79
N GLN A 34 2.98 16.69 -5.60
CA GLN A 34 2.62 17.93 -6.30
C GLN A 34 3.55 19.08 -5.93
N LEU A 35 3.91 19.24 -4.66
CA LEU A 35 4.90 20.24 -4.23
C LEU A 35 6.28 19.96 -4.84
N ALA A 36 6.72 18.71 -4.86
CA ALA A 36 7.98 18.32 -5.48
C ALA A 36 7.97 18.57 -6.99
N LEU A 37 6.85 18.32 -7.66
CA LEU A 37 6.68 18.62 -9.08
C LEU A 37 6.77 20.12 -9.36
N GLN A 38 6.09 20.94 -8.57
CA GLN A 38 6.15 22.39 -8.69
C GLN A 38 7.57 22.90 -8.51
N THR A 39 8.27 22.44 -7.47
CA THR A 39 9.67 22.81 -7.21
C THR A 39 10.58 22.43 -8.39
N ALA A 40 10.42 21.24 -8.95
CA ALA A 40 11.21 20.79 -10.09
C ALA A 40 10.91 21.61 -11.37
N HIS A 41 9.64 21.98 -11.61
CA HIS A 41 9.28 22.87 -12.72
C HIS A 41 9.87 24.26 -12.58
N GLU A 42 9.79 24.85 -11.39
CA GLU A 42 10.39 26.18 -11.13
C GLU A 42 11.90 26.16 -11.33
N ALA A 43 12.58 25.11 -10.86
CA ALA A 43 14.02 24.95 -11.08
C ALA A 43 14.36 24.80 -12.58
N ALA A 44 13.63 23.99 -13.32
CA ALA A 44 13.82 23.81 -14.76
C ALA A 44 13.63 25.12 -15.53
N THR A 45 12.57 25.85 -15.22
CA THR A 45 12.28 27.15 -15.85
C THR A 45 13.35 28.20 -15.51
N HIS A 46 13.79 28.26 -14.25
CA HIS A 46 14.83 29.17 -13.82
C HIS A 46 16.16 28.89 -14.52
N GLU A 47 16.60 27.65 -14.59
CA GLU A 47 17.84 27.22 -15.23
C GLU A 47 17.81 27.48 -16.75
N GLU A 48 16.69 27.27 -17.42
CA GLU A 48 16.50 27.62 -18.83
C GLU A 48 16.68 29.15 -19.08
N ASN A 49 16.24 29.98 -18.14
CA ASN A 49 16.33 31.44 -18.23
C ASN A 49 17.72 32.00 -17.93
N VAL A 50 18.57 31.26 -17.19
CA VAL A 50 19.91 31.68 -16.77
C VAL A 50 21.04 30.84 -17.39
N ALA A 51 20.75 29.93 -18.32
CA ALA A 51 21.77 29.16 -19.02
C ALA A 51 22.74 30.08 -19.76
N GLU A 52 24.00 30.11 -19.31
CA GLU A 52 25.05 31.02 -19.84
C GLU A 52 25.80 30.38 -21.00
N ASN A 53 25.70 29.08 -21.23
CA ASN A 53 26.36 28.37 -22.33
C ASN A 53 25.61 27.09 -22.73
N LYS A 54 25.93 26.57 -23.94
CA LYS A 54 25.33 25.38 -24.53
C LYS A 54 25.67 24.06 -23.81
N TYR A 55 26.57 24.05 -22.85
CA TYR A 55 26.98 22.90 -22.05
C TYR A 55 26.35 22.90 -20.65
N ASP A 56 25.51 23.88 -20.35
CA ASP A 56 24.78 23.92 -19.08
C ASP A 56 23.66 22.90 -19.11
N THR A 57 23.78 21.84 -18.28
CA THR A 57 22.85 20.71 -18.20
C THR A 57 21.90 20.78 -17.00
N LEU A 58 22.03 21.79 -16.11
CA LEU A 58 21.23 21.90 -14.89
C LEU A 58 19.73 22.01 -15.18
N GLY A 59 19.35 22.81 -16.19
CA GLY A 59 17.95 22.92 -16.63
C GLY A 59 17.42 21.61 -17.23
N LEU A 60 18.25 20.85 -17.93
CA LEU A 60 17.89 19.57 -18.49
C LEU A 60 17.66 18.51 -17.38
N GLU A 61 18.55 18.46 -16.37
CA GLU A 61 18.41 17.58 -15.22
C GLU A 61 17.16 17.89 -14.39
N ALA A 62 16.88 19.18 -14.16
CA ALA A 62 15.65 19.62 -13.50
C ALA A 62 14.40 19.25 -14.30
N GLY A 63 14.45 19.32 -15.64
CA GLY A 63 13.38 18.85 -16.53
C GLY A 63 13.12 17.37 -16.43
N TYR A 64 14.14 16.52 -16.34
CA TYR A 64 14.00 15.09 -16.11
C TYR A 64 13.40 14.79 -14.74
N LEU A 65 13.81 15.53 -13.70
CA LEU A 65 13.25 15.40 -12.36
C LEU A 65 11.75 15.78 -12.35
N ALA A 66 11.38 16.88 -13.01
CA ALA A 66 9.98 17.29 -13.16
C ALA A 66 9.14 16.22 -13.86
N HIS A 67 9.67 15.60 -14.91
CA HIS A 67 9.00 14.49 -15.59
C HIS A 67 8.77 13.28 -14.69
N GLY A 68 9.77 12.88 -13.90
CA GLY A 68 9.66 11.81 -12.91
C GLY A 68 8.64 12.13 -11.82
N GLN A 69 8.60 13.35 -11.33
CA GLN A 69 7.60 13.80 -10.33
C GLN A 69 6.19 13.84 -10.92
N ALA A 70 6.00 14.27 -12.16
CA ALA A 70 4.71 14.25 -12.85
C ALA A 70 4.17 12.82 -12.99
N ARG A 71 5.03 11.88 -13.30
CA ARG A 71 4.68 10.46 -13.34
C ARG A 71 4.25 9.95 -11.97
N ARG A 72 4.96 10.31 -10.92
CA ARG A 72 4.60 9.95 -9.54
C ARG A 72 3.24 10.50 -9.12
N VAL A 73 2.94 11.75 -9.46
CA VAL A 73 1.62 12.36 -9.24
C VAL A 73 0.53 11.54 -9.93
N ALA A 74 0.70 11.20 -11.20
CA ALA A 74 -0.27 10.42 -11.97
C ALA A 74 -0.50 9.02 -11.36
N GLU A 75 0.55 8.35 -10.90
CA GLU A 75 0.47 7.04 -10.24
C GLU A 75 -0.34 7.12 -8.94
N ILE A 76 -0.14 8.15 -8.12
CA ILE A 76 -0.89 8.35 -6.87
C ILE A 76 -2.36 8.69 -7.16
N GLU A 77 -2.63 9.54 -8.13
CA GLU A 77 -4.01 9.86 -8.56
C GLU A 77 -4.76 8.63 -9.03
N GLN A 78 -4.11 7.75 -9.78
CA GLN A 78 -4.68 6.48 -10.21
C GLN A 78 -4.97 5.56 -9.03
N ALA A 79 -4.06 5.44 -8.07
CA ALA A 79 -4.28 4.68 -6.86
C ALA A 79 -5.46 5.23 -6.03
N LEU A 80 -5.59 6.55 -5.90
CA LEU A 80 -6.72 7.18 -5.23
C LEU A 80 -8.05 6.85 -5.89
N LEU A 81 -8.13 6.90 -7.22
CA LEU A 81 -9.32 6.51 -7.96
C LEU A 81 -9.69 5.05 -7.68
N ALA A 82 -8.70 4.15 -7.70
CA ALA A 82 -8.91 2.73 -7.42
C ALA A 82 -9.38 2.49 -5.98
N PHE A 83 -8.82 3.18 -4.99
CA PHE A 83 -9.25 3.08 -3.59
C PHE A 83 -10.67 3.61 -3.39
N ARG A 84 -11.02 4.73 -4.00
CA ARG A 84 -12.38 5.30 -3.91
C ARG A 84 -13.44 4.42 -4.56
N ALA A 85 -13.08 3.69 -5.60
CA ALA A 85 -13.96 2.73 -6.28
C ALA A 85 -14.02 1.36 -5.58
N LEU A 86 -13.11 1.08 -4.65
CA LEU A 86 -13.03 -0.21 -3.97
C LEU A 86 -14.28 -0.45 -3.11
N GLN A 87 -14.96 -1.54 -3.39
CA GLN A 87 -16.07 -2.00 -2.55
C GLN A 87 -15.53 -2.90 -1.45
N LEU A 88 -15.75 -2.51 -0.20
CA LEU A 88 -15.39 -3.31 0.96
C LEU A 88 -16.38 -4.47 1.09
N ARG A 89 -15.85 -5.69 1.17
CA ARG A 89 -16.63 -6.93 1.31
C ARG A 89 -16.12 -7.70 2.53
N ASP A 90 -17.04 -8.32 3.23
CA ASP A 90 -16.68 -9.27 4.27
C ASP A 90 -16.12 -10.56 3.66
N PHE A 91 -15.28 -11.26 4.42
CA PHE A 91 -14.76 -12.55 3.99
C PHE A 91 -15.90 -13.55 3.74
N ASP A 92 -15.86 -14.18 2.59
CA ASP A 92 -16.82 -15.22 2.18
C ASP A 92 -16.06 -16.54 2.00
N ALA A 93 -16.36 -17.52 2.86
CA ALA A 93 -15.67 -18.81 2.85
C ALA A 93 -15.85 -19.59 1.54
N ASP A 94 -16.95 -19.37 0.82
CA ASP A 94 -17.21 -20.04 -0.46
C ASP A 94 -16.34 -19.48 -1.59
N LYS A 95 -15.95 -18.21 -1.50
CA LYS A 95 -15.14 -17.50 -2.50
C LYS A 95 -13.67 -17.40 -2.14
N GLY A 96 -13.34 -17.51 -0.85
CA GLY A 96 -12.00 -17.27 -0.35
C GLY A 96 -11.60 -15.80 -0.36
N ILE A 97 -10.33 -15.55 -0.15
CA ILE A 97 -9.75 -14.21 -0.12
C ILE A 97 -9.93 -13.52 -1.49
N GLN A 98 -10.48 -12.30 -1.46
CA GLN A 98 -10.73 -11.44 -2.62
C GLN A 98 -10.21 -10.02 -2.36
N LEU A 99 -10.34 -9.13 -3.35
CA LEU A 99 -10.10 -7.70 -3.16
C LEU A 99 -10.88 -7.17 -1.95
N SER A 100 -10.27 -6.27 -1.22
CA SER A 100 -10.68 -5.70 0.06
C SER A 100 -10.51 -6.62 1.27
N ALA A 101 -9.96 -7.81 1.11
CA ALA A 101 -9.66 -8.67 2.25
C ALA A 101 -8.50 -8.10 3.09
N LEU A 102 -8.69 -8.12 4.40
CA LEU A 102 -7.63 -7.91 5.38
C LEU A 102 -7.18 -9.27 5.91
N VAL A 103 -5.93 -9.60 5.71
CA VAL A 103 -5.38 -10.93 6.00
C VAL A 103 -4.30 -10.82 7.08
N LEU A 104 -4.39 -11.67 8.10
CA LEU A 104 -3.34 -11.87 9.09
C LEU A 104 -2.56 -13.13 8.75
N LEU A 105 -1.27 -12.98 8.49
CA LEU A 105 -0.32 -14.07 8.28
C LEU A 105 0.56 -14.25 9.51
N GLU A 106 0.88 -15.51 9.82
CA GLU A 106 1.84 -15.86 10.86
C GLU A 106 2.88 -16.84 10.31
N SER A 107 4.16 -16.52 10.50
CA SER A 107 5.28 -17.40 10.13
C SER A 107 5.51 -18.46 11.20
N ASP A 108 6.32 -19.48 10.89
CA ASP A 108 6.75 -20.52 11.84
C ASP A 108 7.42 -19.95 13.11
N SER A 109 8.07 -18.79 12.99
CA SER A 109 8.67 -18.08 14.13
C SER A 109 7.66 -17.27 14.97
N GLY A 110 6.38 -17.27 14.61
CA GLY A 110 5.34 -16.49 15.27
C GLY A 110 5.28 -15.02 14.85
N GLN A 111 6.05 -14.62 13.83
CA GLN A 111 6.00 -13.26 13.29
C GLN A 111 4.71 -13.05 12.52
N GLN A 112 3.99 -12.00 12.87
CA GLN A 112 2.71 -11.65 12.25
C GLN A 112 2.86 -10.51 11.25
N ARG A 113 2.09 -10.60 10.17
CA ARG A 113 1.97 -9.55 9.13
C ARG A 113 0.52 -9.36 8.77
N ARG A 114 0.09 -8.11 8.72
CA ARG A 114 -1.25 -7.74 8.25
C ARG A 114 -1.16 -7.15 6.86
N LEU A 115 -1.93 -7.71 5.94
CA LEU A 115 -1.95 -7.35 4.54
C LEU A 115 -3.37 -6.97 4.11
N PHE A 116 -3.49 -5.84 3.43
CA PHE A 116 -4.76 -5.38 2.87
C PHE A 116 -4.71 -5.50 1.35
N LEU A 117 -5.57 -6.34 0.79
CA LEU A 117 -5.60 -6.65 -0.65
C LEU A 117 -6.39 -5.57 -1.40
N VAL A 118 -5.69 -4.76 -2.19
CA VAL A 118 -6.21 -3.57 -2.87
C VAL A 118 -5.92 -3.62 -4.37
N PRO A 119 -6.70 -2.89 -5.20
CA PRO A 119 -6.53 -2.95 -6.66
C PRO A 119 -5.30 -2.21 -7.17
N ASP A 120 -4.80 -1.22 -6.43
CA ASP A 120 -3.65 -0.38 -6.78
C ASP A 120 -3.01 0.19 -5.51
N GLY A 121 -1.83 0.76 -5.60
CA GLY A 121 -1.16 1.36 -4.44
C GLY A 121 -0.51 0.34 -3.51
N ALA A 122 0.19 -0.64 -4.06
CA ALA A 122 0.93 -1.63 -3.28
C ALA A 122 2.09 -1.02 -2.47
N GLY A 123 2.39 -1.65 -1.34
CA GLY A 123 3.57 -1.32 -0.53
C GLY A 123 3.40 -0.15 0.42
N MET A 124 2.21 0.43 0.52
CA MET A 124 1.91 1.43 1.54
C MET A 124 1.71 0.77 2.91
N LYS A 125 2.16 1.45 3.93
CA LYS A 125 2.02 1.01 5.31
C LYS A 125 1.28 2.06 6.12
N VAL A 126 0.28 1.62 6.87
CA VAL A 126 -0.46 2.49 7.80
C VAL A 126 -0.48 1.86 9.18
N PRO A 127 -0.26 2.65 10.25
CA PRO A 127 -0.36 2.15 11.62
C PRO A 127 -1.82 1.98 12.01
N THR A 128 -2.11 0.91 12.75
CA THR A 128 -3.40 0.68 13.41
C THR A 128 -3.19 0.28 14.87
N GLU A 129 -4.25 0.24 15.65
CA GLU A 129 -4.19 -0.23 17.03
C GLU A 129 -3.70 -1.69 17.15
N GLU A 130 -3.95 -2.50 16.13
CA GLU A 130 -3.54 -3.92 16.06
C GLU A 130 -2.15 -4.12 15.41
N GLY A 131 -1.49 -3.05 15.03
CA GLY A 131 -0.19 -3.06 14.35
C GLY A 131 -0.25 -2.47 12.94
N GLU A 132 0.88 -2.50 12.26
CA GLU A 132 1.02 -1.97 10.91
C GLU A 132 0.32 -2.85 9.88
N VAL A 133 -0.41 -2.24 8.97
CA VAL A 133 -1.03 -2.91 7.82
C VAL A 133 -0.37 -2.42 6.53
N MET A 134 0.03 -3.35 5.68
CA MET A 134 0.62 -3.06 4.37
C MET A 134 -0.36 -3.39 3.25
N SER A 135 -0.48 -2.48 2.27
CA SER A 135 -1.25 -2.75 1.05
C SER A 135 -0.50 -3.67 0.10
N ILE A 136 -1.20 -4.62 -0.46
CA ILE A 136 -0.72 -5.50 -1.53
C ILE A 136 -1.74 -5.56 -2.66
N THR A 137 -1.29 -5.90 -3.86
CA THR A 137 -2.16 -6.04 -5.03
C THR A 137 -2.23 -7.47 -5.53
N PRO A 138 -3.29 -7.86 -6.26
CA PRO A 138 -3.40 -9.18 -6.86
C PRO A 138 -2.28 -9.55 -7.82
N GLN A 139 -1.58 -8.56 -8.38
CA GLN A 139 -0.46 -8.77 -9.30
C GLN A 139 0.84 -9.13 -8.58
N SER A 140 0.96 -8.81 -7.30
CA SER A 140 2.13 -9.19 -6.51
C SER A 140 2.19 -10.70 -6.27
N PRO A 141 3.38 -11.31 -6.08
CA PRO A 141 3.50 -12.73 -5.77
C PRO A 141 2.70 -13.13 -4.51
N MET A 142 2.71 -12.30 -3.48
CA MET A 142 1.93 -12.53 -2.26
C MET A 142 0.42 -12.42 -2.54
N GLY A 143 -0.02 -11.40 -3.26
CA GLY A 143 -1.43 -11.25 -3.63
C GLY A 143 -1.95 -12.42 -4.45
N GLN A 144 -1.19 -12.89 -5.42
CA GLN A 144 -1.54 -14.07 -6.21
C GLN A 144 -1.63 -15.34 -5.36
N SER A 145 -0.76 -15.50 -4.39
CA SER A 145 -0.77 -16.66 -3.49
C SER A 145 -1.96 -16.67 -2.53
N LEU A 146 -2.50 -15.51 -2.17
CA LEU A 146 -3.60 -15.36 -1.22
C LEU A 146 -4.98 -15.52 -1.86
N LEU A 147 -5.16 -15.13 -3.12
CA LEU A 147 -6.46 -15.17 -3.79
C LEU A 147 -7.11 -16.54 -3.73
N GLY A 148 -8.36 -16.60 -3.29
CA GLY A 148 -9.15 -17.81 -3.19
C GLY A 148 -8.82 -18.71 -1.98
N LYS A 149 -7.83 -18.37 -1.18
CA LYS A 149 -7.48 -19.10 0.03
C LYS A 149 -8.34 -18.67 1.23
N ALA A 150 -8.23 -19.42 2.31
CA ALA A 150 -9.01 -19.22 3.53
C ALA A 150 -8.11 -19.35 4.78
N PRO A 151 -8.56 -18.87 5.95
CA PRO A 151 -7.88 -19.16 7.22
C PRO A 151 -7.62 -20.65 7.42
N GLY A 152 -6.41 -20.98 7.86
CA GLY A 152 -5.90 -22.35 7.98
C GLY A 152 -5.08 -22.80 6.77
N ASP A 153 -5.17 -22.11 5.65
CA ASP A 153 -4.32 -22.36 4.48
C ASP A 153 -2.93 -21.75 4.67
N PHE A 154 -1.97 -22.27 3.91
CA PHE A 154 -0.59 -21.78 3.90
C PHE A 154 -0.25 -21.09 2.59
N VAL A 155 0.61 -20.10 2.67
CA VAL A 155 1.20 -19.42 1.52
C VAL A 155 2.72 -19.47 1.60
N ARG A 156 3.37 -19.60 0.45
CA ARG A 156 4.83 -19.60 0.35
C ARG A 156 5.27 -18.58 -0.67
N VAL A 157 6.03 -17.60 -0.20
CA VAL A 157 6.58 -16.54 -1.06
C VAL A 157 8.05 -16.33 -0.70
N ASN A 158 8.92 -16.30 -1.69
CA ASN A 158 10.36 -16.17 -1.51
C ASN A 158 10.97 -17.20 -0.53
N GLY A 159 10.47 -18.42 -0.56
CA GLY A 159 10.96 -19.49 0.31
C GLY A 159 10.44 -19.42 1.76
N GLN A 160 9.67 -18.42 2.10
CA GLN A 160 9.08 -18.25 3.42
C GLN A 160 7.63 -18.72 3.43
N GLU A 161 7.30 -19.65 4.32
CA GLU A 161 5.96 -20.16 4.52
C GLU A 161 5.27 -19.43 5.67
N SER A 162 4.00 -19.13 5.50
CA SER A 162 3.16 -18.52 6.53
C SER A 162 1.75 -19.11 6.49
N GLU A 163 1.15 -19.23 7.66
CA GLU A 163 -0.25 -19.62 7.80
C GLU A 163 -1.15 -18.38 7.69
N ILE A 164 -2.27 -18.52 7.02
CA ILE A 164 -3.35 -17.53 7.05
C ILE A 164 -4.12 -17.77 8.33
N VAL A 165 -3.95 -16.88 9.30
CA VAL A 165 -4.59 -17.00 10.63
C VAL A 165 -6.00 -16.42 10.62
N GLU A 166 -6.19 -15.30 9.90
CA GLU A 166 -7.45 -14.58 9.85
C GLU A 166 -7.63 -13.93 8.47
N ALA A 167 -8.86 -13.84 8.02
CA ALA A 167 -9.28 -13.09 6.85
C ALA A 167 -10.62 -12.39 7.13
N LEU A 168 -10.68 -11.08 6.87
CA LEU A 168 -11.85 -10.23 7.05
C LEU A 168 -12.31 -9.63 5.72
#